data_be2eb7226454423324cb8ff15896569e
#
_entry.id   be2eb7226454423324cb8ff15896569e
#
_cell.length_a   1.000
_cell.length_b   1.000
_cell.length_c   1.000
_cell.angle_alpha   90.00
_cell.angle_beta   90.00
_cell.angle_gamma   90.00
#
_symmetry.space_group_name_H-M   'P 1'
#
loop_
_entity.id
_entity.type
_entity.pdbx_description
1 polymer ?
#
loop_
_entity_poly.entity_id
_entity_poly.type
_entity_poly.pdbx_seq_one_letter_code
_entity_poly.pdbx_strand_id
1 'polypeptide(L)'
;MSQNSTKPEKAGQVSDAITGNWVDNFAPIKLRPYLRLSRADRPIGTWLLLIPCWWGLLIGILEDENVLASDFWLLFSCSIGAFLMRGAGCTWNDILDRKIDGAVERTRSRPIRSGHVNLTQAIVWMIIQIGLAGTISVSYTHLTLPTILLV
;
A
#
# COMPACT_ATOMS: atom_id res chain seq x y z
N MET A 1 41.26 0.35 17.24
CA MET A 1 40.88 1.12 16.04
C MET A 1 39.83 0.31 15.29
N SER A 2 38.57 0.57 15.56
CA SER A 2 37.42 -0.11 14.89
C SER A 2 36.99 0.80 13.74
N GLN A 3 37.22 0.37 12.50
CA GLN A 3 36.71 1.03 11.31
C GLN A 3 35.20 0.78 11.26
N ASN A 4 34.45 1.79 11.64
CA ASN A 4 33.01 1.84 11.45
C ASN A 4 32.73 2.08 9.96
N SER A 5 32.58 0.99 9.21
CA SER A 5 32.16 1.02 7.81
C SER A 5 30.73 1.56 7.74
N THR A 6 30.59 2.86 7.56
CA THR A 6 29.31 3.52 7.28
C THR A 6 28.82 3.04 5.90
N LYS A 7 28.01 1.99 5.90
CA LYS A 7 27.16 1.67 4.74
C LYS A 7 26.36 2.92 4.38
N PRO A 8 26.28 3.31 3.09
CA PRO A 8 25.49 4.47 2.67
C PRO A 8 24.04 4.23 3.10
N GLU A 9 23.55 5.11 3.94
CA GLU A 9 22.17 5.09 4.46
C GLU A 9 21.22 5.20 3.25
N LYS A 10 20.56 4.10 2.93
CA LYS A 10 19.63 4.06 1.78
C LYS A 10 18.44 4.95 2.12
N ALA A 11 18.29 6.03 1.37
CA ALA A 11 17.30 7.10 1.57
C ALA A 11 15.92 6.58 2.01
N GLY A 12 15.49 6.95 3.22
CA GLY A 12 14.16 6.64 3.76
C GLY A 12 13.93 5.19 4.20
N GLN A 13 14.98 4.38 4.34
CA GLN A 13 14.85 3.01 4.84
C GLN A 13 14.87 3.01 6.37
N VAL A 14 13.84 2.41 6.99
CA VAL A 14 13.79 2.22 8.45
C VAL A 14 14.87 1.23 8.87
N SER A 15 15.50 1.44 10.04
CA SER A 15 16.65 0.64 10.52
C SER A 15 16.41 -0.86 10.59
N ASP A 16 15.14 -1.29 10.76
CA ASP A 16 14.71 -2.69 10.82
C ASP A 16 14.17 -3.22 9.47
N ALA A 17 14.25 -2.45 8.39
CA ALA A 17 13.77 -2.87 7.07
C ALA A 17 14.71 -3.90 6.45
N ILE A 18 14.12 -4.95 5.87
CA ILE A 18 14.87 -5.98 5.13
C ILE A 18 15.54 -5.32 3.92
N THR A 19 16.85 -5.49 3.81
CA THR A 19 17.63 -4.99 2.67
C THR A 19 17.47 -5.92 1.47
N GLY A 20 17.42 -5.35 0.25
CA GLY A 20 17.35 -6.16 -0.97
C GLY A 20 15.94 -6.60 -1.37
N ASN A 21 14.90 -5.91 -0.87
CA ASN A 21 13.51 -6.14 -1.27
C ASN A 21 13.24 -5.67 -2.71
N TRP A 22 12.06 -6.01 -3.26
CA TRP A 22 11.68 -5.68 -4.63
C TRP A 22 11.67 -4.15 -4.92
N VAL A 23 11.37 -3.32 -3.91
CA VAL A 23 11.42 -1.85 -4.04
C VAL A 23 12.84 -1.37 -4.29
N ASP A 24 13.84 -2.02 -3.67
CA ASP A 24 15.24 -1.68 -3.87
C ASP A 24 15.78 -2.11 -5.23
N ASN A 25 15.26 -3.24 -5.76
CA ASN A 25 15.78 -3.85 -6.98
C ASN A 25 15.08 -3.34 -8.25
N PHE A 26 13.75 -3.19 -8.23
CA PHE A 26 12.96 -2.92 -9.43
C PHE A 26 12.40 -1.48 -9.48
N ALA A 27 12.20 -0.81 -8.34
CA ALA A 27 11.58 0.51 -8.35
C ALA A 27 12.55 1.61 -8.81
N PRO A 28 12.07 2.58 -9.63
CA PRO A 28 12.82 3.77 -9.98
C PRO A 28 13.24 4.55 -8.73
N ILE A 29 14.45 5.10 -8.73
CA ILE A 29 15.05 5.79 -7.57
C ILE A 29 14.11 6.89 -7.02
N LYS A 30 13.44 7.63 -7.91
CA LYS A 30 12.51 8.71 -7.53
C LYS A 30 11.23 8.21 -6.82
N LEU A 31 10.78 6.98 -7.11
CA LEU A 31 9.56 6.39 -6.52
C LEU A 31 9.84 5.62 -5.22
N ARG A 32 11.07 5.22 -4.97
CA ARG A 32 11.44 4.45 -3.78
C ARG A 32 10.99 5.07 -2.46
N PRO A 33 11.17 6.39 -2.21
CA PRO A 33 10.71 7.01 -0.97
C PRO A 33 9.19 6.92 -0.79
N TYR A 34 8.42 7.06 -1.87
CA TYR A 34 6.96 6.97 -1.85
C TYR A 34 6.46 5.54 -1.63
N LEU A 35 7.09 4.55 -2.27
CA LEU A 35 6.77 3.13 -2.06
C LEU A 35 7.12 2.68 -0.63
N ARG A 36 8.21 3.18 -0.07
CA ARG A 36 8.57 2.93 1.34
C ARG A 36 7.61 3.62 2.30
N LEU A 37 7.13 4.83 1.96
CA LEU A 37 6.09 5.53 2.71
C LEU A 37 4.81 4.70 2.76
N SER A 38 4.43 4.09 1.64
CA SER A 38 3.29 3.16 1.52
C SER A 38 3.57 1.77 2.11
N ARG A 39 4.78 1.54 2.64
CA ARG A 39 5.25 0.23 3.14
C ARG A 39 5.07 -0.92 2.16
N ALA A 40 5.22 -0.63 0.85
CA ALA A 40 5.18 -1.63 -0.20
C ALA A 40 6.32 -2.66 -0.11
N ASP A 41 7.39 -2.31 0.62
CA ASP A 41 8.49 -3.19 0.98
C ASP A 41 8.10 -4.32 1.96
N ARG A 42 6.91 -4.23 2.59
CA ARG A 42 6.40 -5.17 3.60
C ARG A 42 4.98 -5.62 3.27
N PRO A 43 4.79 -6.65 2.43
CA PRO A 43 3.48 -7.04 1.91
C PRO A 43 2.52 -7.64 2.94
N ILE A 44 3.00 -8.03 4.14
CA ILE A 44 2.19 -8.68 5.18
C ILE A 44 0.92 -7.89 5.50
N GLY A 45 1.01 -6.56 5.60
CA GLY A 45 -0.15 -5.72 5.89
C GLY A 45 -1.18 -5.70 4.74
N THR A 46 -0.77 -5.91 3.50
CA THR A 46 -1.68 -6.03 2.35
C THR A 46 -2.46 -7.33 2.42
N TRP A 47 -1.82 -8.45 2.80
CA TRP A 47 -2.48 -9.73 2.97
C TRP A 47 -3.59 -9.69 4.03
N LEU A 48 -3.39 -8.93 5.12
CA LEU A 48 -4.41 -8.78 6.17
C LEU A 48 -5.70 -8.11 5.66
N LEU A 49 -5.60 -7.20 4.68
CA LEU A 49 -6.78 -6.61 4.05
C LEU A 49 -7.36 -7.49 2.95
N LEU A 50 -6.50 -8.16 2.21
CA LEU A 50 -6.87 -8.93 1.02
C LEU A 50 -7.59 -10.23 1.35
N ILE A 51 -7.13 -10.97 2.35
CA ILE A 51 -7.70 -12.29 2.72
C ILE A 51 -9.19 -12.19 3.05
N PRO A 52 -9.66 -11.26 3.91
CA PRO A 52 -11.09 -11.11 4.18
C PRO A 52 -11.91 -10.75 2.93
N CYS A 53 -11.36 -9.91 2.03
CA CYS A 53 -12.02 -9.57 0.78
C CYS A 53 -12.20 -10.80 -0.12
N TRP A 54 -11.17 -11.63 -0.25
CA TRP A 54 -11.25 -12.87 -1.01
C TRP A 54 -12.22 -13.87 -0.40
N TRP A 55 -12.28 -13.98 0.92
CA TRP A 55 -13.25 -14.84 1.60
C TRP A 55 -14.69 -14.40 1.30
N GLY A 56 -14.99 -13.10 1.43
CA GLY A 56 -16.32 -12.59 1.10
C GLY A 56 -16.72 -12.88 -0.33
N LEU A 57 -15.78 -12.70 -1.28
CA LEU A 57 -16.01 -12.98 -2.70
C LEU A 57 -16.24 -14.47 -2.96
N LEU A 58 -15.43 -15.35 -2.37
CA LEU A 58 -15.57 -16.80 -2.55
C LEU A 58 -16.91 -17.30 -1.99
N ILE A 59 -17.38 -16.74 -0.87
CA ILE A 59 -18.71 -17.08 -0.34
C ILE A 59 -19.81 -16.65 -1.32
N GLY A 60 -19.73 -15.46 -1.91
CA GLY A 60 -20.69 -15.02 -2.92
C GLY A 60 -20.71 -15.92 -4.15
N ILE A 61 -19.54 -16.32 -4.67
CA ILE A 61 -19.43 -17.25 -5.82
C ILE A 61 -20.06 -18.61 -5.48
N LEU A 62 -19.91 -19.09 -4.24
CA LEU A 62 -20.51 -20.35 -3.81
C LEU A 62 -22.03 -20.28 -3.72
N GLU A 63 -22.60 -19.12 -3.36
CA GLU A 63 -24.06 -18.93 -3.36
C GLU A 63 -24.64 -18.89 -4.80
N ASP A 64 -23.94 -18.28 -5.72
CA ASP A 64 -24.39 -18.14 -7.13
C ASP A 64 -24.23 -19.41 -7.96
N GLU A 65 -23.52 -20.44 -7.44
CA GLU A 65 -23.21 -21.73 -8.11
C GLU A 65 -22.52 -21.59 -9.48
N ASN A 66 -22.19 -20.38 -9.92
CA ASN A 66 -21.59 -20.08 -11.23
C ASN A 66 -20.38 -19.17 -11.06
N VAL A 67 -19.26 -19.57 -11.66
CA VAL A 67 -18.07 -18.73 -11.74
C VAL A 67 -18.13 -17.90 -13.00
N LEU A 68 -18.22 -16.58 -12.86
CA LEU A 68 -18.28 -15.63 -13.94
C LEU A 68 -16.91 -14.98 -14.19
N ALA A 69 -16.68 -14.47 -15.39
CA ALA A 69 -15.46 -13.73 -15.70
C ALA A 69 -15.33 -12.44 -14.85
N SER A 70 -16.47 -11.88 -14.40
CA SER A 70 -16.53 -10.76 -13.46
C SER A 70 -15.87 -11.06 -12.12
N ASP A 71 -15.89 -12.31 -11.65
CA ASP A 71 -15.35 -12.71 -10.34
C ASP A 71 -13.82 -12.64 -10.35
N PHE A 72 -13.19 -13.00 -11.46
CA PHE A 72 -11.74 -12.82 -11.64
C PHE A 72 -11.35 -11.34 -11.65
N TRP A 73 -12.16 -10.50 -12.31
CA TRP A 73 -11.97 -9.06 -12.27
C TRP A 73 -12.08 -8.51 -10.86
N LEU A 74 -13.01 -9.04 -10.09
CA LEU A 74 -13.22 -8.70 -8.68
C LEU A 74 -12.04 -9.08 -7.81
N LEU A 75 -11.55 -10.30 -7.92
CA LEU A 75 -10.36 -10.77 -7.22
C LEU A 75 -9.16 -9.85 -7.48
N PHE A 76 -8.96 -9.49 -8.75
CA PHE A 76 -7.88 -8.61 -9.16
C PHE A 76 -8.05 -7.19 -8.61
N SER A 77 -9.27 -6.64 -8.72
CA SER A 77 -9.62 -5.30 -8.23
C SER A 77 -9.45 -5.19 -6.72
N CYS A 78 -9.90 -6.19 -5.96
CA CYS A 78 -9.70 -6.27 -4.51
C CYS A 78 -8.21 -6.31 -4.16
N SER A 79 -7.40 -7.01 -4.95
CA SER A 79 -5.96 -7.11 -4.71
C SER A 79 -5.26 -5.77 -4.88
N ILE A 80 -5.57 -5.05 -5.96
CA ILE A 80 -5.04 -3.71 -6.20
C ILE A 80 -5.58 -2.72 -5.16
N GLY A 81 -6.88 -2.77 -4.88
CA GLY A 81 -7.53 -1.92 -3.89
C GLY A 81 -6.92 -2.08 -2.49
N ALA A 82 -6.72 -3.32 -2.04
CA ALA A 82 -6.08 -3.62 -0.76
C ALA A 82 -4.65 -3.06 -0.68
N PHE A 83 -3.87 -3.20 -1.76
CA PHE A 83 -2.51 -2.66 -1.84
C PHE A 83 -2.50 -1.12 -1.75
N LEU A 84 -3.36 -0.44 -2.52
CA LEU A 84 -3.47 1.02 -2.55
C LEU A 84 -3.97 1.57 -1.21
N MET A 85 -5.05 1.01 -0.67
CA MET A 85 -5.63 1.46 0.61
C MET A 85 -4.69 1.19 1.78
N ARG A 86 -3.96 0.08 1.77
CA ARG A 86 -2.90 -0.17 2.74
C ARG A 86 -1.81 0.90 2.67
N GLY A 87 -1.38 1.25 1.46
CA GLY A 87 -0.39 2.30 1.23
C GLY A 87 -0.86 3.67 1.72
N ALA A 88 -2.10 4.04 1.41
CA ALA A 88 -2.71 5.29 1.87
C ALA A 88 -2.80 5.35 3.40
N GLY A 89 -3.25 4.26 4.06
CA GLY A 89 -3.31 4.18 5.52
C GLY A 89 -1.94 4.29 6.20
N CYS A 90 -0.91 3.66 5.63
CA CYS A 90 0.46 3.80 6.14
C CYS A 90 0.98 5.23 6.00
N THR A 91 0.72 5.86 4.85
CA THR A 91 1.09 7.27 4.60
C THR A 91 0.39 8.20 5.59
N TRP A 92 -0.90 7.98 5.84
CA TRP A 92 -1.68 8.75 6.82
C TRP A 92 -1.09 8.62 8.23
N ASN A 93 -0.78 7.41 8.68
CA ASN A 93 -0.15 7.18 9.98
C ASN A 93 1.20 7.91 10.09
N ASP A 94 2.04 7.84 9.06
CA ASP A 94 3.34 8.52 9.05
C ASP A 94 3.18 10.06 9.07
N ILE A 95 2.09 10.61 8.50
CA ILE A 95 1.76 12.04 8.56
C ILE A 95 1.37 12.44 9.99
N LEU A 96 0.53 11.65 10.66
CA LEU A 96 0.08 11.92 12.03
C LEU A 96 1.22 11.79 13.03
N ASP A 97 2.00 10.72 12.92
CA ASP A 97 3.05 10.36 13.86
C ASP A 97 4.36 11.16 13.66
N ARG A 98 4.43 12.02 12.63
CA ARG A 98 5.66 12.72 12.24
C ARG A 98 6.40 13.43 13.38
N LYS A 99 5.67 13.91 14.40
CA LYS A 99 6.25 14.58 15.56
C LYS A 99 6.85 13.58 16.54
N ILE A 100 6.15 12.47 16.76
CA ILE A 100 6.52 11.40 17.70
C ILE A 100 7.67 10.57 17.11
N ASP A 101 7.64 10.28 15.83
CA ASP A 101 8.66 9.52 15.10
C ASP A 101 10.06 10.14 15.20
N GLY A 102 10.15 11.44 15.43
CA GLY A 102 11.43 12.13 15.64
C GLY A 102 12.08 11.84 16.97
N ALA A 103 11.32 11.43 17.97
CA ALA A 103 11.80 11.12 19.31
C ALA A 103 12.30 9.66 19.44
N VAL A 104 11.89 8.79 18.50
CA VAL A 104 12.22 7.36 18.52
C VAL A 104 13.27 7.06 17.46
N GLU A 105 14.41 6.53 17.85
CA GLU A 105 15.56 6.26 16.97
C GLU A 105 15.20 5.32 15.79
N ARG A 106 14.37 4.29 16.04
CA ARG A 106 13.93 3.32 15.03
C ARG A 106 13.14 3.96 13.89
N THR A 107 12.34 5.00 14.16
CA THR A 107 11.43 5.64 13.18
C THR A 107 11.98 6.92 12.60
N ARG A 108 13.15 7.37 13.08
CA ARG A 108 13.82 8.61 12.65
C ARG A 108 14.17 8.64 11.15
N SER A 109 14.41 7.47 10.55
CA SER A 109 14.75 7.30 9.13
C SER A 109 13.53 7.23 8.19
N ARG A 110 12.28 7.37 8.69
CA ARG A 110 11.08 7.38 7.84
C ARG A 110 11.13 8.51 6.81
N PRO A 111 10.58 8.30 5.59
CA PRO A 111 10.73 9.23 4.46
C PRO A 111 10.31 10.68 4.75
N ILE A 112 9.23 10.90 5.51
CA ILE A 112 8.76 12.25 5.88
C ILE A 112 9.73 12.88 6.88
N ARG A 113 10.19 12.13 7.87
CA ARG A 113 11.06 12.66 8.93
C ARG A 113 12.48 12.92 8.45
N SER A 114 13.00 12.06 7.59
CA SER A 114 14.34 12.20 6.98
C SER A 114 14.40 13.28 5.90
N GLY A 115 13.27 13.92 5.58
CA GLY A 115 13.19 14.99 4.57
C GLY A 115 13.21 14.52 3.11
N HIS A 116 13.15 13.22 2.85
CA HIS A 116 13.10 12.68 1.50
C HIS A 116 11.75 12.91 0.81
N VAL A 117 10.68 13.06 1.59
CA VAL A 117 9.33 13.37 1.12
C VAL A 117 8.77 14.50 1.97
N ASN A 118 8.34 15.59 1.32
CA ASN A 118 7.67 16.69 1.99
C ASN A 118 6.24 16.31 2.37
N LEU A 119 5.68 16.97 3.40
CA LEU A 119 4.31 16.72 3.86
C LEU A 119 3.28 16.85 2.73
N THR A 120 3.39 17.89 1.91
CA THR A 120 2.50 18.11 0.75
C THR A 120 2.59 16.96 -0.24
N GLN A 121 3.79 16.48 -0.55
CA GLN A 121 4.01 15.35 -1.44
C GLN A 121 3.41 14.06 -0.87
N ALA A 122 3.54 13.84 0.44
CA ALA A 122 2.93 12.68 1.11
C ALA A 122 1.40 12.73 1.03
N ILE A 123 0.79 13.90 1.23
CA ILE A 123 -0.67 14.09 1.11
C ILE A 123 -1.13 13.84 -0.33
N VAL A 124 -0.44 14.41 -1.32
CA VAL A 124 -0.75 14.21 -2.75
C VAL A 124 -0.64 12.72 -3.11
N TRP A 125 0.42 12.05 -2.66
CA TRP A 125 0.61 10.61 -2.88
C TRP A 125 -0.52 9.78 -2.28
N MET A 126 -0.95 10.09 -1.06
CA MET A 126 -2.08 9.45 -0.40
C MET A 126 -3.40 9.66 -1.17
N ILE A 127 -3.68 10.90 -1.60
CA ILE A 127 -4.89 11.22 -2.38
C ILE A 127 -4.90 10.45 -3.71
N ILE A 128 -3.76 10.33 -4.39
CA ILE A 128 -3.63 9.54 -5.62
C ILE A 128 -3.99 8.07 -5.34
N GLN A 129 -3.48 7.48 -4.28
CA GLN A 129 -3.78 6.10 -3.92
C GLN A 129 -5.26 5.89 -3.61
N ILE A 130 -5.87 6.78 -2.81
CA ILE A 130 -7.30 6.74 -2.49
C ILE A 130 -8.16 6.93 -3.76
N GLY A 131 -7.80 7.87 -4.61
CA GLY A 131 -8.50 8.13 -5.88
C GLY A 131 -8.46 6.92 -6.82
N LEU A 132 -7.29 6.30 -6.98
CA LEU A 132 -7.14 5.09 -7.79
C LEU A 132 -7.94 3.90 -7.19
N ALA A 133 -7.88 3.70 -5.88
CA ALA A 133 -8.67 2.66 -5.22
C ALA A 133 -10.17 2.91 -5.39
N GLY A 134 -10.61 4.17 -5.25
CA GLY A 134 -12.01 4.58 -5.43
C GLY A 134 -12.50 4.36 -6.86
N THR A 135 -11.71 4.74 -7.88
CA THR A 135 -12.08 4.50 -9.28
C THR A 135 -12.22 3.03 -9.62
N ILE A 136 -11.33 2.18 -9.10
CA ILE A 136 -11.40 0.73 -9.26
C ILE A 136 -12.68 0.20 -8.59
N SER A 137 -12.99 0.63 -7.36
CA SER A 137 -14.20 0.21 -6.65
C SER A 137 -15.49 0.65 -7.34
N VAL A 138 -15.54 1.88 -7.85
CA VAL A 138 -16.70 2.39 -8.60
C VAL A 138 -16.89 1.65 -9.91
N SER A 139 -15.83 1.40 -10.67
CA SER A 139 -15.91 0.60 -11.91
C SER A 139 -16.54 -0.77 -11.67
N TYR A 140 -16.24 -1.37 -10.52
CA TYR A 140 -16.79 -2.64 -10.12
C TYR A 140 -18.29 -2.55 -9.79
N THR A 141 -18.73 -1.59 -8.99
CA THR A 141 -20.15 -1.45 -8.61
C THR A 141 -21.04 -1.19 -9.83
N HIS A 142 -20.54 -0.45 -10.82
CA HIS A 142 -21.27 -0.23 -12.08
C HIS A 142 -21.39 -1.49 -12.96
N LEU A 143 -20.48 -2.44 -12.84
CA LEU A 143 -20.54 -3.71 -13.58
C LEU A 143 -21.50 -4.72 -12.94
N THR A 144 -21.67 -4.68 -11.61
CA THR A 144 -22.45 -5.69 -10.87
C THR A 144 -23.88 -5.25 -10.57
N LEU A 145 -24.13 -3.96 -10.34
CA LEU A 145 -25.47 -3.43 -10.05
C LEU A 145 -26.53 -3.73 -11.13
N PRO A 146 -26.23 -3.66 -12.44
CA PRO A 146 -27.23 -4.00 -13.46
C PRO A 146 -27.67 -5.46 -13.41
N THR A 147 -26.82 -6.36 -12.94
CA THR A 147 -27.10 -7.80 -12.90
C THR A 147 -28.05 -8.15 -11.77
N ILE A 148 -28.01 -7.43 -10.64
CA ILE A 148 -28.89 -7.66 -9.48
C ILE A 148 -30.30 -7.09 -9.70
N LEU A 149 -30.45 -6.06 -10.56
CA LEU A 149 -31.74 -5.44 -10.88
C LEU A 149 -32.54 -6.19 -11.98
N LEU A 150 -31.97 -7.23 -12.57
CA LEU A 150 -32.59 -8.02 -13.64
C LEU A 150 -33.11 -9.40 -13.17
N VAL A 151 -33.15 -9.65 -11.85
CA VAL A 151 -33.72 -10.86 -11.26
C VAL A 151 -35.09 -10.57 -10.66
#